data_95c5d96550eb74ea95a28fc5d1164530
#
_entry.id   95c5d96550eb74ea95a28fc5d1164530
#
_cell.length_a   1.000
_cell.length_b   1.000
_cell.length_c   1.000
_cell.angle_alpha   90.00
_cell.angle_beta   90.00
_cell.angle_gamma   90.00
#
_symmetry.space_group_name_H-M   'P 1'
#
loop_
_entity.id
_entity.type
_entity.pdbx_description
1 polymer ?
#
loop_
_entity_poly.entity_id
_entity_poly.type
_entity_poly.pdbx_seq_one_letter_code
_entity_poly.pdbx_strand_id
1 'polypeptide(L)'
;MSQKLRHRGPDWNGIYVGGSAILAHERLSIVDPQSGGQPLYSPDRKQILAVNGEIYNHRDIRAKYTGKYDFQTGSDCEVILALYRDKGIHFLEDLNGIFAFALYDEEKDDFLIARDPIGVIPLYIGKDKDGKIYCASELKALEGFCDE
;
A
#
# COMPACT_ATOMS: atom_id res chain seq x y z
N MET A 1 4.54 0.60 16.18
CA MET A 1 3.49 1.24 15.34
C MET A 1 2.39 0.26 14.95
N SER A 2 2.64 -0.81 14.19
CA SER A 2 1.56 -1.68 13.65
C SER A 2 0.67 -2.27 14.73
N GLN A 3 1.20 -2.75 15.83
CA GLN A 3 0.40 -3.30 16.94
C GLN A 3 -0.70 -2.36 17.46
N LYS A 4 -0.51 -1.03 17.38
CA LYS A 4 -1.53 -0.04 17.72
C LYS A 4 -2.72 -0.04 16.74
N LEU A 5 -2.57 -0.65 15.56
CA LEU A 5 -3.57 -0.75 14.49
C LEU A 5 -4.25 -2.13 14.42
N ARG A 6 -3.89 -3.08 15.27
CA ARG A 6 -4.39 -4.48 15.20
C ARG A 6 -5.91 -4.61 15.27
N HIS A 7 -6.60 -3.68 15.91
CA HIS A 7 -8.06 -3.65 15.94
C HIS A 7 -8.70 -3.39 14.57
N ARG A 8 -7.94 -2.79 13.61
CA ARG A 8 -8.39 -2.55 12.22
C ARG A 8 -8.17 -3.76 11.32
N GLY A 9 -7.23 -4.64 11.66
CA GLY A 9 -6.86 -5.81 10.88
C GLY A 9 -6.42 -6.96 11.75
N PRO A 10 -7.36 -7.66 12.41
CA PRO A 10 -7.03 -8.72 13.34
C PRO A 10 -6.63 -10.06 12.69
N ASP A 11 -6.87 -10.21 11.36
CA ASP A 11 -6.79 -11.50 10.70
C ASP A 11 -5.35 -11.92 10.37
N TRP A 12 -4.50 -10.95 10.03
CA TRP A 12 -3.12 -11.19 9.65
C TRP A 12 -2.26 -9.93 9.81
N ASN A 13 -0.96 -10.13 10.00
CA ASN A 13 0.01 -9.06 9.86
C ASN A 13 1.14 -9.46 8.94
N GLY A 14 1.68 -8.49 8.19
CA GLY A 14 2.84 -8.65 7.37
C GLY A 14 3.77 -7.46 7.51
N ILE A 15 5.07 -7.73 7.47
CA ILE A 15 6.11 -6.72 7.59
C ILE A 15 7.15 -6.94 6.49
N TYR A 16 7.45 -5.87 5.76
CA TYR A 16 8.63 -5.78 4.89
C TYR A 16 9.67 -4.90 5.57
N VAL A 17 10.91 -5.35 5.53
CA VAL A 17 12.08 -4.58 5.99
C VAL A 17 13.15 -4.70 4.91
N GLY A 18 13.53 -3.59 4.31
CA GLY A 18 14.57 -3.56 3.30
C GLY A 18 14.86 -2.16 2.80
N GLY A 19 16.03 -1.95 2.21
CA GLY A 19 16.45 -0.65 1.72
C GLY A 19 16.28 0.45 2.76
N SER A 20 15.64 1.53 2.35
CA SER A 20 15.35 2.70 3.20
C SER A 20 13.93 2.67 3.79
N ALA A 21 13.18 1.55 3.63
CA ALA A 21 11.77 1.49 4.03
C ALA A 21 11.43 0.30 4.93
N ILE A 22 10.45 0.51 5.81
CA ILE A 22 9.75 -0.53 6.57
C ILE A 22 8.26 -0.33 6.31
N LEU A 23 7.61 -1.36 5.74
CA LEU A 23 6.17 -1.37 5.54
C LEU A 23 5.54 -2.46 6.43
N ALA A 24 4.51 -2.08 7.18
CA ALA A 24 3.76 -3.01 8.01
C ALA A 24 2.27 -2.86 7.74
N HIS A 25 1.58 -3.98 7.62
CA HIS A 25 0.13 -4.00 7.38
C HIS A 25 -0.56 -4.94 8.37
N GLU A 26 -1.60 -4.43 9.04
CA GLU A 26 -2.56 -5.20 9.83
C GLU A 26 -3.80 -5.42 8.94
N ARG A 27 -4.08 -6.67 8.60
CA ARG A 27 -5.06 -7.03 7.57
C ARG A 27 -6.43 -7.35 8.14
N LEU A 28 -7.47 -6.75 7.54
CA LEU A 28 -8.84 -7.24 7.55
C LEU A 28 -9.14 -7.85 6.17
N SER A 29 -9.41 -9.15 6.13
CA SER A 29 -9.57 -9.91 4.89
C SER A 29 -10.97 -9.73 4.31
N ILE A 30 -11.14 -8.85 3.32
CA ILE A 30 -12.40 -8.61 2.64
C ILE A 30 -12.42 -9.31 1.27
N VAL A 31 -11.38 -9.10 0.47
CA VAL A 31 -11.20 -9.71 -0.85
C VAL A 31 -10.01 -10.66 -0.79
N ASP A 32 -10.16 -11.86 -1.34
CA ASP A 32 -9.15 -12.90 -1.38
C ASP A 32 -8.54 -13.25 -0.01
N PRO A 33 -9.30 -13.86 0.91
CA PRO A 33 -8.80 -14.19 2.26
C PRO A 33 -7.62 -15.17 2.24
N GLN A 34 -7.46 -15.95 1.18
CA GLN A 34 -6.47 -17.02 1.12
C GLN A 34 -5.12 -16.61 0.54
N SER A 35 -5.05 -15.64 -0.39
CA SER A 35 -3.80 -15.29 -1.06
C SER A 35 -3.40 -13.81 -0.97
N GLY A 36 -4.30 -12.89 -0.74
CA GLY A 36 -4.03 -11.44 -0.71
C GLY A 36 -3.25 -10.93 0.51
N GLY A 37 -2.27 -11.68 1.01
CA GLY A 37 -1.40 -11.26 2.12
C GLY A 37 -0.65 -9.97 1.79
N GLN A 38 -0.68 -9.00 2.71
CA GLN A 38 0.04 -7.73 2.56
C GLN A 38 1.28 -7.68 3.47
N PRO A 39 2.32 -6.92 3.09
CA PRO A 39 2.43 -6.11 1.87
C PRO A 39 2.35 -6.94 0.58
N LEU A 40 1.80 -6.35 -0.48
CA LEU A 40 1.80 -6.93 -1.82
C LEU A 40 3.15 -6.66 -2.51
N TYR A 41 3.54 -7.57 -3.40
CA TYR A 41 4.81 -7.49 -4.12
C TYR A 41 4.60 -7.57 -5.62
N SER A 42 5.40 -6.82 -6.38
CA SER A 42 5.54 -7.08 -7.82
C SER A 42 6.14 -8.46 -8.10
N PRO A 43 5.99 -9.04 -9.31
CA PRO A 43 6.52 -10.37 -9.64
C PRO A 43 8.02 -10.53 -9.37
N ASP A 44 8.81 -9.49 -9.62
CA ASP A 44 10.24 -9.43 -9.35
C ASP A 44 10.59 -9.00 -7.91
N ARG A 45 9.56 -8.72 -7.10
CA ARG A 45 9.66 -8.27 -5.70
C ARG A 45 10.41 -6.95 -5.50
N LYS A 46 10.50 -6.13 -6.54
CA LYS A 46 11.17 -4.82 -6.50
C LYS A 46 10.26 -3.69 -6.00
N GLN A 47 8.95 -3.80 -6.23
CA GLN A 47 7.97 -2.87 -5.70
C GLN A 47 7.15 -3.55 -4.60
N ILE A 48 7.01 -2.86 -3.48
CA ILE A 48 6.34 -3.33 -2.28
C ILE A 48 5.21 -2.35 -1.93
N LEU A 49 4.01 -2.87 -1.73
CA LEU A 49 2.80 -2.08 -1.51
C LEU A 49 2.09 -2.48 -0.23
N ALA A 50 1.94 -1.52 0.67
CA ALA A 50 1.02 -1.61 1.80
C ALA A 50 -0.18 -0.70 1.53
N VAL A 51 -1.37 -1.28 1.40
CA VAL A 51 -2.59 -0.54 1.01
C VAL A 51 -3.77 -0.89 1.91
N ASN A 52 -4.54 0.12 2.26
CA ASN A 52 -5.83 0.01 2.92
C ASN A 52 -6.89 0.63 2.00
N GLY A 53 -7.92 -0.14 1.63
CA GLY A 53 -8.99 0.32 0.76
C GLY A 53 -9.44 -0.73 -0.26
N GLU A 54 -10.18 -0.27 -1.26
CA GLU A 54 -10.74 -1.07 -2.34
C GLU A 54 -10.61 -0.32 -3.67
N ILE A 55 -10.17 -1.03 -4.72
CA ILE A 55 -10.10 -0.51 -6.08
C ILE A 55 -11.27 -1.07 -6.89
N TYR A 56 -12.26 -0.25 -7.15
CA TYR A 56 -13.53 -0.68 -7.77
C TYR A 56 -13.37 -1.11 -9.23
N ASN A 57 -12.50 -0.44 -9.98
CA ASN A 57 -12.26 -0.74 -11.40
C ASN A 57 -11.11 -1.73 -11.63
N HIS A 58 -10.73 -2.52 -10.61
CA HIS A 58 -9.62 -3.46 -10.70
C HIS A 58 -9.78 -4.51 -11.81
N ARG A 59 -11.01 -4.94 -12.09
CA ARG A 59 -11.27 -5.95 -13.14
C ARG A 59 -10.93 -5.44 -14.53
N ASP A 60 -11.31 -4.20 -14.83
CA ASP A 60 -11.02 -3.56 -16.12
C ASP A 60 -9.52 -3.32 -16.28
N ILE A 61 -8.85 -2.93 -15.19
CA ILE A 61 -7.39 -2.78 -15.17
C ILE A 61 -6.72 -4.13 -15.40
N ARG A 62 -7.09 -5.18 -14.67
CA ARG A 62 -6.54 -6.54 -14.88
C ARG A 62 -6.70 -7.00 -16.32
N ALA A 63 -7.86 -6.78 -16.92
CA ALA A 63 -8.12 -7.14 -18.33
C ALA A 63 -7.15 -6.43 -19.29
N LYS A 64 -6.86 -5.14 -19.09
CA LYS A 64 -5.91 -4.36 -19.89
C LYS A 64 -4.46 -4.83 -19.75
N TYR A 65 -4.12 -5.42 -18.61
CA TYR A 65 -2.76 -5.88 -18.30
C TYR A 65 -2.59 -7.40 -18.46
N THR A 66 -3.59 -8.12 -18.96
CA THR A 66 -3.47 -9.55 -19.32
C THR A 66 -2.33 -9.75 -20.31
N GLY A 67 -1.38 -10.63 -19.95
CA GLY A 67 -0.18 -10.90 -20.77
C GLY A 67 0.91 -9.83 -20.69
N LYS A 68 0.70 -8.74 -19.95
CA LYS A 68 1.69 -7.67 -19.71
C LYS A 68 2.22 -7.64 -18.28
N TYR A 69 1.39 -8.03 -17.33
CA TYR A 69 1.73 -8.09 -15.91
C TYR A 69 1.27 -9.43 -15.35
N ASP A 70 2.14 -10.10 -14.61
CA ASP A 70 1.87 -11.40 -13.97
C ASP A 70 1.33 -11.17 -12.55
N PHE A 71 0.00 -11.10 -12.43
CA PHE A 71 -0.65 -10.92 -11.14
C PHE A 71 -0.43 -12.11 -10.23
N GLN A 72 0.10 -11.86 -9.04
CA GLN A 72 0.48 -12.88 -8.06
C GLN A 72 -0.67 -13.25 -7.10
N THR A 73 -1.67 -12.38 -6.96
CA THR A 73 -2.79 -12.57 -6.03
C THR A 73 -4.13 -12.24 -6.68
N GLY A 74 -5.22 -12.58 -6.00
CA GLY A 74 -6.57 -12.13 -6.36
C GLY A 74 -6.94 -10.74 -5.81
N SER A 75 -6.04 -10.08 -5.06
CA SER A 75 -6.32 -8.77 -4.47
C SER A 75 -6.63 -7.71 -5.53
N ASP A 76 -7.71 -6.97 -5.32
CA ASP A 76 -8.08 -5.82 -6.15
C ASP A 76 -6.99 -4.74 -6.15
N CYS A 77 -6.30 -4.57 -5.03
CA CYS A 77 -5.27 -3.55 -4.86
C CYS A 77 -3.95 -3.88 -5.60
N GLU A 78 -3.72 -5.11 -6.03
CA GLU A 78 -2.50 -5.46 -6.77
C GLU A 78 -2.37 -4.73 -8.11
N VAL A 79 -3.47 -4.25 -8.67
CA VAL A 79 -3.46 -3.44 -9.89
C VAL A 79 -2.65 -2.15 -9.75
N ILE A 80 -2.47 -1.65 -8.54
CA ILE A 80 -1.63 -0.48 -8.23
C ILE A 80 -0.18 -0.75 -8.68
N LEU A 81 0.34 -1.94 -8.41
CA LEU A 81 1.70 -2.32 -8.80
C LEU A 81 1.85 -2.41 -10.33
N ALA A 82 0.86 -2.99 -11.01
CA ALA A 82 0.86 -3.08 -12.47
C ALA A 82 0.84 -1.70 -13.14
N LEU A 83 -0.02 -0.82 -12.65
CA LEU A 83 -0.14 0.56 -13.13
C LEU A 83 1.12 1.38 -12.84
N TYR A 84 1.68 1.27 -11.64
CA TYR A 84 2.90 2.00 -11.26
C TYR A 84 4.09 1.62 -12.17
N ARG A 85 4.24 0.34 -12.49
CA ARG A 85 5.30 -0.13 -13.41
C ARG A 85 5.17 0.44 -14.82
N ASP A 86 3.95 0.61 -15.30
CA ASP A 86 3.68 1.10 -16.65
C ASP A 86 3.76 2.63 -16.74
N LYS A 87 3.20 3.35 -15.77
CA LYS A 87 2.95 4.80 -15.86
C LYS A 87 3.69 5.65 -14.83
N GLY A 88 4.45 5.04 -13.92
CA GLY A 88 5.03 5.75 -12.79
C GLY A 88 3.94 6.41 -11.94
N ILE A 89 4.18 7.63 -11.43
CA ILE A 89 3.22 8.34 -10.56
C ILE A 89 1.93 8.80 -11.27
N HIS A 90 1.92 8.82 -12.60
CA HIS A 90 0.77 9.29 -13.38
C HIS A 90 -0.41 8.31 -13.37
N PHE A 91 -0.23 7.10 -12.84
CA PHE A 91 -1.29 6.09 -12.76
C PHE A 91 -2.43 6.45 -11.80
N LEU A 92 -2.22 7.38 -10.88
CA LEU A 92 -3.20 7.72 -9.84
C LEU A 92 -4.56 8.13 -10.42
N GLU A 93 -4.56 8.76 -11.60
CA GLU A 93 -5.78 9.17 -12.32
C GLU A 93 -6.58 7.98 -12.88
N ASP A 94 -5.97 6.80 -13.03
CA ASP A 94 -6.63 5.61 -13.51
C ASP A 94 -7.39 4.85 -12.40
N LEU A 95 -7.17 5.17 -11.14
CA LEU A 95 -7.77 4.50 -10.01
C LEU A 95 -9.17 5.04 -9.71
N ASN A 96 -10.15 4.14 -9.66
CA ASN A 96 -11.45 4.41 -9.10
C ASN A 96 -11.66 3.54 -7.87
N GLY A 97 -11.73 4.17 -6.70
CA GLY A 97 -11.82 3.46 -5.43
C GLY A 97 -11.63 4.37 -4.22
N ILE A 98 -11.64 3.76 -3.06
CA ILE A 98 -11.28 4.37 -1.78
C ILE A 98 -9.98 3.72 -1.32
N PHE A 99 -8.94 4.50 -1.08
CA PHE A 99 -7.64 3.93 -0.74
C PHE A 99 -6.71 4.90 -0.02
N ALA A 100 -5.81 4.33 0.76
CA ALA A 100 -4.59 4.95 1.24
C ALA A 100 -3.48 3.91 1.17
N PHE A 101 -2.34 4.25 0.59
CA PHE A 101 -1.24 3.32 0.44
C PHE A 101 0.13 3.97 0.58
N ALA A 102 1.10 3.12 0.90
CA ALA A 102 2.52 3.38 0.76
C ALA A 102 3.13 2.32 -0.19
N LEU A 103 3.78 2.77 -1.23
CA LEU A 103 4.51 1.96 -2.20
C LEU A 103 5.99 2.31 -2.07
N TYR A 104 6.85 1.30 -1.97
CA TYR A 104 8.29 1.44 -2.00
C TYR A 104 8.85 0.77 -3.25
N ASP A 105 9.65 1.48 -4.00
CA ASP A 105 10.38 0.98 -5.16
C ASP A 105 11.86 0.78 -4.76
N GLU A 106 12.23 -0.48 -4.49
CA GLU A 106 13.57 -0.84 -4.03
C GLU A 106 14.64 -0.54 -5.09
N GLU A 107 14.28 -0.62 -6.37
CA GLU A 107 15.22 -0.37 -7.47
C GLU A 107 15.61 1.11 -7.58
N LYS A 108 14.66 2.01 -7.29
CA LYS A 108 14.88 3.45 -7.29
C LYS A 108 15.26 4.01 -5.93
N ASP A 109 15.13 3.20 -4.87
CA ASP A 109 15.18 3.63 -3.47
C ASP A 109 14.26 4.83 -3.21
N ASP A 110 13.03 4.76 -3.72
CA ASP A 110 12.04 5.83 -3.67
C ASP A 110 10.70 5.30 -3.16
N PHE A 111 9.85 6.19 -2.66
CA PHE A 111 8.54 5.82 -2.14
C PHE A 111 7.45 6.77 -2.62
N LEU A 112 6.24 6.23 -2.75
CA LEU A 112 5.03 6.96 -3.06
C LEU A 112 3.99 6.71 -1.96
N ILE A 113 3.52 7.79 -1.33
CA ILE A 113 2.40 7.76 -0.40
C ILE A 113 1.23 8.48 -1.05
N ALA A 114 0.08 7.82 -1.15
CA ALA A 114 -1.10 8.40 -1.78
C ALA A 114 -2.39 7.99 -1.07
N ARG A 115 -3.42 8.80 -1.28
CA ARG A 115 -4.77 8.61 -0.76
C ARG A 115 -5.78 9.00 -1.82
N ASP A 116 -6.98 8.41 -1.78
CA ASP A 116 -8.08 8.77 -2.65
C ASP A 116 -8.42 10.27 -2.57
N PRO A 117 -8.96 10.89 -3.64
CA PRO A 117 -9.17 12.33 -3.72
C PRO A 117 -10.10 12.90 -2.65
N ILE A 118 -11.04 12.09 -2.15
CA ILE A 118 -12.00 12.49 -1.11
C ILE A 118 -11.41 12.28 0.28
N GLY A 119 -10.44 11.36 0.41
CA GLY A 119 -9.82 11.00 1.67
C GLY A 119 -10.72 10.13 2.55
N VAL A 120 -11.47 9.22 1.93
CA VAL A 120 -12.34 8.27 2.65
C VAL A 120 -11.52 7.39 3.58
N ILE A 121 -10.39 6.88 3.09
CA ILE A 121 -9.46 6.11 3.93
C ILE A 121 -8.53 7.09 4.65
N PRO A 122 -8.49 7.05 5.99
CA PRO A 122 -7.64 7.95 6.76
C PRO A 122 -6.15 7.62 6.53
N LEU A 123 -5.34 8.68 6.40
CA LEU A 123 -3.89 8.61 6.27
C LEU A 123 -3.27 9.81 6.98
N TYR A 124 -2.36 9.52 7.88
CA TYR A 124 -1.60 10.51 8.64
C TYR A 124 -0.12 10.37 8.29
N ILE A 125 0.55 11.49 8.14
CA ILE A 125 1.99 11.55 7.88
C ILE A 125 2.61 12.36 9.01
N GLY A 126 3.73 11.86 9.53
CA GLY A 126 4.52 12.52 10.54
C GLY A 126 6.01 12.44 10.21
N LYS A 127 6.80 13.27 10.86
CA LYS A 127 8.24 13.35 10.70
C LYS A 127 8.93 13.40 12.05
N ASP A 128 10.03 12.67 12.20
CA ASP A 128 10.87 12.77 13.40
C ASP A 128 11.93 13.87 13.24
N LYS A 129 12.63 14.16 14.34
CA LYS A 129 13.72 15.14 14.40
C LYS A 129 14.88 14.85 13.43
N ASP A 130 15.06 13.60 13.04
CA ASP A 130 16.11 13.16 12.12
C ASP A 130 15.65 13.21 10.64
N GLY A 131 14.40 13.65 10.41
CA GLY A 131 13.81 13.81 9.08
C GLY A 131 13.23 12.54 8.50
N LYS A 132 13.10 11.45 9.27
CA LYS A 132 12.43 10.23 8.80
C LYS A 132 10.94 10.46 8.71
N ILE A 133 10.36 9.94 7.63
CA ILE A 133 8.93 10.05 7.35
C ILE A 133 8.21 8.79 7.84
N TYR A 134 7.11 9.01 8.53
CA TYR A 134 6.21 7.96 9.02
C TYR A 134 4.82 8.18 8.44
N CYS A 135 4.13 7.13 8.07
CA CYS A 135 2.72 7.20 7.70
C CYS A 135 1.92 6.08 8.37
N ALA A 136 0.66 6.37 8.68
CA ALA A 136 -0.23 5.42 9.32
C ALA A 136 -1.70 5.74 9.06
N SER A 137 -2.57 4.73 9.18
CA SER A 137 -4.02 4.89 9.07
C SER A 137 -4.65 5.59 10.28
N GLU A 138 -3.96 5.68 11.41
CA GLU A 138 -4.45 6.36 12.60
C GLU A 138 -3.32 7.14 13.29
N LEU A 139 -3.65 8.34 13.77
CA LEU A 139 -2.72 9.25 14.41
C LEU A 139 -2.02 8.63 15.63
N LYS A 140 -2.74 7.83 16.42
CA LYS A 140 -2.16 7.17 17.61
C LYS A 140 -1.00 6.22 17.29
N ALA A 141 -0.90 5.74 16.04
CA ALA A 141 0.21 4.89 15.63
C ALA A 141 1.52 5.69 15.48
N LEU A 142 1.42 6.98 15.20
CA LEU A 142 2.56 7.90 15.07
C LEU A 142 3.02 8.46 16.43
N GLU A 143 2.16 8.41 17.45
CA GLU A 143 2.45 8.92 18.77
C GLU A 143 3.70 8.29 19.40
N GLY A 144 4.66 9.13 19.80
CA GLY A 144 5.95 8.72 20.34
C GLY A 144 7.02 8.37 19.27
N PHE A 145 6.69 8.52 17.97
CA PHE A 145 7.64 8.34 16.87
C PHE A 145 7.91 9.62 16.08
N CYS A 146 6.96 10.54 16.07
CA CYS A 146 7.04 11.79 15.32
C CYS A 146 7.03 13.00 16.25
N ASP A 147 7.72 14.05 15.83
CA ASP A 147 7.77 15.36 16.48
C ASP A 147 6.85 16.38 15.79
N GLU A 148 6.48 16.13 14.51
CA GLU A 148 5.56 16.91 13.68
C GLU A 148 4.56 16.01 12.96
#